data_34bd0d445c6bf69f1f5c7cc05313f4a6
#
_entry.id   34bd0d445c6bf69f1f5c7cc05313f4a6
#
_cell.length_a   1.000
_cell.length_b   1.000
_cell.length_c   1.000
_cell.angle_alpha   90.00
_cell.angle_beta   90.00
_cell.angle_gamma   90.00
#
_symmetry.space_group_name_H-M   'P 1'
#
loop_
_entity.id
_entity.type
_entity.pdbx_description
1 polymer ?
#
loop_
_entity_poly.entity_id
_entity_poly.type
_entity_poly.pdbx_seq_one_letter_code
_entity_poly.pdbx_strand_id
1 'polypeptide(L)'
;MKVTLISDTHTRHRHLGEDLPGGDLLIHAGDFMNSGYSPYEAEEFFNWLDKINNYDFKVFIAGNHDRWMENEPETARGILTGHKTIEYLQDDWMIVGDGDPHDPNTKTAKIYGSPWQPEFFNWAFNFPRNGEEMKARWDAIPDDTDILVTHGPPHGYLDIPGGQSIQVGCEMLRSRVDELKPKIHVFGHIHGSHGYYYNGHTHFFNAAVLDERYNYTNKPFTFDWNPVTNEIIWL
;
A
#
# COMPACT_ATOMS: atom_id res chain seq x y z
N MET A 1 -0.70 16.27 8.50
CA MET A 1 -0.18 14.89 8.67
C MET A 1 0.95 14.70 7.68
N LYS A 2 2.16 14.42 8.20
CA LYS A 2 3.32 14.13 7.33
C LYS A 2 3.31 12.65 6.98
N VAL A 3 3.16 12.34 5.68
CA VAL A 3 2.97 11.00 5.14
C VAL A 3 4.16 10.60 4.28
N THR A 4 4.64 9.36 4.46
CA THR A 4 5.62 8.73 3.58
C THR A 4 5.05 7.45 2.98
N LEU A 5 5.16 7.30 1.66
CA LEU A 5 4.64 6.16 0.91
C LEU A 5 5.77 5.40 0.22
N ILE A 6 5.79 4.09 0.39
CA ILE A 6 6.71 3.14 -0.23
C ILE A 6 5.98 1.85 -0.65
N SER A 7 6.55 1.11 -1.58
CA SER A 7 6.11 -0.21 -2.00
C SER A 7 7.25 -0.98 -2.68
N ASP A 8 7.07 -2.29 -2.87
CA ASP A 8 7.95 -3.13 -3.70
C ASP A 8 9.43 -3.05 -3.29
N THR A 9 9.69 -3.30 -2.02
CA THR A 9 11.05 -3.25 -1.47
C THR A 9 11.83 -4.56 -1.67
N HIS A 10 11.17 -5.70 -1.87
CA HIS A 10 11.76 -7.01 -2.21
C HIS A 10 13.04 -7.32 -1.42
N THR A 11 12.94 -7.28 -0.08
CA THR A 11 14.05 -7.46 0.89
C THR A 11 15.13 -6.37 0.86
N ARG A 12 14.97 -5.32 0.04
CA ARG A 12 15.93 -4.21 -0.10
C ARG A 12 15.53 -2.97 0.72
N HIS A 13 14.58 -3.08 1.63
CA HIS A 13 14.06 -1.99 2.47
C HIS A 13 15.17 -1.24 3.24
N ARG A 14 16.31 -1.88 3.54
CA ARG A 14 17.46 -1.24 4.19
C ARG A 14 18.14 -0.16 3.34
N HIS A 15 17.93 -0.18 2.02
CA HIS A 15 18.44 0.88 1.12
C HIS A 15 17.69 2.20 1.26
N LEU A 16 16.49 2.16 1.85
CA LEU A 16 15.70 3.39 2.08
C LEU A 16 16.36 4.34 3.08
N GLY A 17 17.08 3.82 4.08
CA GLY A 17 17.96 4.59 4.97
C GLY A 17 17.50 6.00 5.29
N GLU A 18 18.29 6.98 4.83
CA GLU A 18 18.04 8.41 5.00
C GLU A 18 16.85 8.95 4.20
N ASP A 19 16.31 8.19 3.25
CA ASP A 19 15.13 8.58 2.46
C ASP A 19 13.81 8.43 3.22
N LEU A 20 13.87 7.97 4.49
CA LEU A 20 12.73 7.92 5.43
C LEU A 20 12.82 9.03 6.46
N PRO A 21 12.28 10.23 6.17
CA PRO A 21 12.54 11.43 6.97
C PRO A 21 11.76 11.49 8.30
N GLY A 22 10.96 10.46 8.60
CA GLY A 22 10.04 10.48 9.74
C GLY A 22 8.78 11.31 9.48
N GLY A 23 7.81 11.19 10.35
CA GLY A 23 6.53 11.88 10.26
C GLY A 23 5.42 11.17 11.01
N ASP A 24 4.17 11.47 10.66
CA ASP A 24 3.01 10.89 11.35
C ASP A 24 2.71 9.47 10.82
N LEU A 25 2.86 9.24 9.50
CA LEU A 25 2.42 8.00 8.87
C LEU A 25 3.41 7.49 7.82
N LEU A 26 3.80 6.22 7.94
CA LEU A 26 4.50 5.45 6.92
C LEU A 26 3.60 4.34 6.39
N ILE A 27 3.41 4.27 5.07
CA ILE A 27 2.64 3.21 4.40
C ILE A 27 3.56 2.41 3.47
N HIS A 28 3.51 1.07 3.58
CA HIS A 28 4.12 0.14 2.65
C HIS A 28 3.05 -0.66 1.90
N ALA A 29 2.94 -0.48 0.59
CA ALA A 29 1.88 -1.05 -0.24
C ALA A 29 2.20 -2.45 -0.84
N GLY A 30 2.90 -3.29 -0.10
CA GLY A 30 3.13 -4.70 -0.46
C GLY A 30 4.45 -4.99 -1.16
N ASP A 31 4.71 -6.27 -1.39
CA ASP A 31 5.94 -6.82 -1.97
C ASP A 31 7.20 -6.46 -1.17
N PHE A 32 7.16 -6.77 0.13
CA PHE A 32 8.33 -6.64 1.00
C PHE A 32 9.25 -7.87 0.92
N MET A 33 8.72 -9.05 0.54
CA MET A 33 9.49 -10.28 0.30
C MET A 33 9.96 -10.34 -1.16
N ASN A 34 10.97 -11.17 -1.42
CA ASN A 34 11.49 -11.39 -2.77
C ASN A 34 10.97 -12.70 -3.37
N SER A 35 11.31 -13.85 -2.78
CA SER A 35 10.80 -15.16 -3.22
C SER A 35 9.42 -15.48 -2.64
N GLY A 36 9.13 -14.95 -1.47
CA GLY A 36 7.89 -15.08 -0.76
C GLY A 36 7.65 -16.40 -0.06
N TYR A 37 8.61 -17.31 -0.02
CA TYR A 37 8.46 -18.62 0.61
C TYR A 37 9.06 -18.71 2.01
N SER A 38 9.99 -17.85 2.35
CA SER A 38 10.73 -17.91 3.59
C SER A 38 10.14 -16.99 4.66
N PRO A 39 9.71 -17.52 5.82
CA PRO A 39 9.30 -16.67 6.93
C PRO A 39 10.40 -15.69 7.37
N TYR A 40 11.66 -16.06 7.15
CA TYR A 40 12.79 -15.19 7.48
C TYR A 40 12.77 -13.84 6.73
N GLU A 41 12.35 -13.83 5.44
CA GLU A 41 12.22 -12.57 4.69
C GLU A 41 11.18 -11.66 5.32
N ALA A 42 10.04 -12.23 5.77
CA ALA A 42 8.98 -11.50 6.43
C ALA A 42 9.40 -10.99 7.82
N GLU A 43 10.02 -11.87 8.64
CA GLU A 43 10.51 -11.49 9.97
C GLU A 43 11.58 -10.39 9.88
N GLU A 44 12.47 -10.42 8.86
CA GLU A 44 13.46 -9.38 8.64
C GLU A 44 12.80 -8.03 8.34
N PHE A 45 11.75 -8.04 7.50
CA PHE A 45 10.98 -6.84 7.20
C PHE A 45 10.25 -6.31 8.44
N PHE A 46 9.55 -7.18 9.20
CA PHE A 46 8.85 -6.77 10.41
C PHE A 46 9.82 -6.16 11.43
N ASN A 47 10.96 -6.80 11.65
CA ASN A 47 11.99 -6.31 12.54
C ASN A 47 12.58 -4.97 12.08
N TRP A 48 12.75 -4.76 10.76
CA TRP A 48 13.21 -3.51 10.22
C TRP A 48 12.17 -2.41 10.40
N LEU A 49 10.91 -2.66 10.05
CA LEU A 49 9.83 -1.68 10.15
C LEU A 49 9.53 -1.32 11.59
N ASP A 50 9.53 -2.29 12.51
CA ASP A 50 9.30 -2.08 13.93
C ASP A 50 10.39 -1.21 14.58
N LYS A 51 11.64 -1.33 14.14
CA LYS A 51 12.78 -0.51 14.61
C LYS A 51 12.77 0.94 14.13
N ILE A 52 12.00 1.27 13.12
CA ILE A 52 11.82 2.65 12.68
C ILE A 52 10.97 3.35 13.75
N ASN A 53 11.55 4.31 14.46
CA ASN A 53 10.93 4.94 15.65
C ASN A 53 10.59 6.43 15.46
N ASN A 54 10.68 6.92 14.23
CA ASN A 54 10.42 8.32 13.87
C ASN A 54 9.11 8.50 13.08
N TYR A 55 8.19 7.52 13.14
CA TYR A 55 6.82 7.60 12.65
C TYR A 55 5.86 7.18 13.77
N ASP A 56 4.72 7.89 13.89
CA ASP A 56 3.69 7.58 14.87
C ASP A 56 2.89 6.33 14.47
N PHE A 57 2.58 6.20 13.17
CA PHE A 57 1.89 5.06 12.59
C PHE A 57 2.71 4.44 11.45
N LYS A 58 2.81 3.12 11.46
CA LYS A 58 3.45 2.34 10.40
C LYS A 58 2.51 1.23 9.95
N VAL A 59 2.00 1.37 8.73
CA VAL A 59 0.96 0.49 8.16
C VAL A 59 1.51 -0.21 6.95
N PHE A 60 1.20 -1.50 6.79
CA PHE A 60 1.59 -2.23 5.59
C PHE A 60 0.53 -3.26 5.18
N ILE A 61 0.55 -3.61 3.91
CA ILE A 61 -0.17 -4.72 3.32
C ILE A 61 0.80 -5.73 2.72
N ALA A 62 0.34 -6.91 2.36
CA ALA A 62 1.10 -7.84 1.52
C ALA A 62 0.92 -7.51 0.02
N GLY A 63 1.78 -8.10 -0.83
CA GLY A 63 1.66 -8.12 -2.27
C GLY A 63 1.83 -9.53 -2.84
N ASN A 64 1.97 -9.63 -4.17
CA ASN A 64 2.03 -10.95 -4.82
C ASN A 64 3.32 -11.73 -4.52
N HIS A 65 4.40 -11.07 -4.18
CA HIS A 65 5.62 -11.74 -3.74
C HIS A 65 5.55 -12.21 -2.28
N ASP A 66 4.58 -11.79 -1.50
CA ASP A 66 4.48 -12.11 -0.08
C ASP A 66 3.71 -13.43 0.16
N ARG A 67 4.08 -14.49 -0.54
CA ARG A 67 3.40 -15.81 -0.59
C ARG A 67 3.24 -16.44 0.78
N TRP A 68 4.22 -16.28 1.64
CA TRP A 68 4.15 -16.83 2.98
C TRP A 68 3.02 -16.21 3.81
N MET A 69 2.72 -14.92 3.59
CA MET A 69 1.59 -14.24 4.24
C MET A 69 0.24 -14.84 3.86
N GLU A 70 0.09 -15.29 2.59
CA GLU A 70 -1.12 -15.95 2.11
C GLU A 70 -1.19 -17.43 2.56
N ASN A 71 -0.06 -18.15 2.48
CA ASN A 71 -0.02 -19.60 2.74
C ASN A 71 -0.06 -19.94 4.22
N GLU A 72 0.49 -19.08 5.09
CA GLU A 72 0.63 -19.29 6.53
C GLU A 72 0.07 -18.11 7.37
N PRO A 73 -1.18 -17.67 7.09
CA PRO A 73 -1.71 -16.43 7.65
C PRO A 73 -1.77 -16.42 9.18
N GLU A 74 -2.08 -17.55 9.81
CA GLU A 74 -2.14 -17.68 11.27
C GLU A 74 -0.74 -17.55 11.89
N THR A 75 0.26 -18.18 11.26
CA THR A 75 1.65 -18.11 11.70
C THR A 75 2.17 -16.68 11.56
N ALA A 76 1.88 -16.02 10.44
CA ALA A 76 2.27 -14.64 10.18
C ALA A 76 1.66 -13.68 11.21
N ARG A 77 0.35 -13.80 11.47
CA ARG A 77 -0.34 -13.01 12.49
C ARG A 77 0.22 -13.28 13.90
N GLY A 78 0.54 -14.54 14.20
CA GLY A 78 1.16 -14.93 15.47
C GLY A 78 2.49 -14.22 15.70
N ILE A 79 3.35 -14.13 14.68
CA ILE A 79 4.63 -13.39 14.75
C ILE A 79 4.39 -11.90 14.91
N LEU A 80 3.46 -11.33 14.13
CA LEU A 80 3.12 -9.91 14.19
C LEU A 80 2.65 -9.45 15.56
N THR A 81 2.06 -10.32 16.38
CA THR A 81 1.66 -9.96 17.77
C THR A 81 2.84 -9.53 18.64
N GLY A 82 4.07 -9.91 18.27
CA GLY A 82 5.31 -9.48 18.92
C GLY A 82 5.77 -8.06 18.52
N HIS A 83 5.24 -7.52 17.43
CA HIS A 83 5.60 -6.22 16.84
C HIS A 83 4.47 -5.22 17.11
N LYS A 84 4.63 -4.37 18.13
CA LYS A 84 3.54 -3.51 18.63
C LYS A 84 3.43 -2.15 17.95
N THR A 85 4.36 -1.82 17.08
CA THR A 85 4.44 -0.49 16.45
C THR A 85 4.15 -0.52 14.95
N ILE A 86 3.82 -1.71 14.41
CA ILE A 86 3.48 -1.91 12.99
C ILE A 86 2.10 -2.56 12.87
N GLU A 87 1.33 -2.13 11.88
CA GLU A 87 -0.02 -2.62 11.63
C GLU A 87 -0.12 -3.26 10.25
N TYR A 88 -0.54 -4.53 10.21
CA TYR A 88 -0.80 -5.27 8.98
C TYR A 88 -2.27 -5.25 8.64
N LEU A 89 -2.62 -4.74 7.47
CA LEU A 89 -3.99 -4.71 6.96
C LEU A 89 -4.17 -5.74 5.83
N GLN A 90 -5.19 -6.57 5.96
CA GLN A 90 -5.66 -7.51 4.94
C GLN A 90 -7.17 -7.55 4.95
N ASP A 91 -7.80 -6.86 4.03
CA ASP A 91 -9.23 -6.61 3.98
C ASP A 91 -9.74 -6.04 5.32
N ASP A 92 -8.95 -5.14 5.87
CA ASP A 92 -9.18 -4.54 7.18
C ASP A 92 -8.84 -3.05 7.16
N TRP A 93 -9.23 -2.35 8.21
CA TRP A 93 -9.05 -0.91 8.32
C TRP A 93 -8.59 -0.48 9.72
N MET A 94 -7.99 0.70 9.78
CA MET A 94 -7.67 1.39 11.01
C MET A 94 -7.86 2.90 10.88
N ILE A 95 -7.87 3.59 11.99
CA ILE A 95 -7.86 5.06 12.03
C ILE A 95 -6.50 5.54 12.50
N VAL A 96 -5.96 6.53 11.81
CA VAL A 96 -4.70 7.19 12.14
C VAL A 96 -4.92 8.68 12.40
N GLY A 97 -4.01 9.29 13.16
CA GLY A 97 -4.06 10.71 13.54
C GLY A 97 -4.67 10.96 14.90
N ASP A 98 -4.67 12.21 15.32
CA ASP A 98 -5.11 12.65 16.64
C ASP A 98 -6.51 13.24 16.61
N GLY A 99 -7.36 12.76 17.52
CA GLY A 99 -8.71 13.33 17.74
C GLY A 99 -9.83 12.32 17.63
N ASP A 100 -11.06 12.85 17.65
CA ASP A 100 -12.28 12.04 17.49
C ASP A 100 -12.53 11.79 16.00
N PRO A 101 -12.53 10.52 15.53
CA PRO A 101 -12.79 10.20 14.12
C PRO A 101 -14.21 10.60 13.65
N HIS A 102 -15.12 10.92 14.57
CA HIS A 102 -16.46 11.41 14.25
C HIS A 102 -16.56 12.94 14.17
N ASP A 103 -15.51 13.68 14.57
CA ASP A 103 -15.42 15.13 14.39
C ASP A 103 -14.75 15.45 13.04
N PRO A 104 -15.46 16.01 12.07
CA PRO A 104 -14.94 16.32 10.74
C PRO A 104 -13.83 17.39 10.72
N ASN A 105 -13.56 18.04 11.86
CA ASN A 105 -12.48 19.02 11.98
C ASN A 105 -11.19 18.42 12.54
N THR A 106 -11.19 17.14 12.94
CA THR A 106 -9.99 16.47 13.43
C THR A 106 -9.12 15.97 12.26
N LYS A 107 -7.82 15.84 12.51
CA LYS A 107 -6.86 15.34 11.52
C LYS A 107 -6.72 13.82 11.60
N THR A 108 -7.87 13.12 11.58
CA THR A 108 -7.91 11.66 11.51
C THR A 108 -8.18 11.19 10.09
N ALA A 109 -7.78 9.97 9.77
CA ALA A 109 -8.06 9.34 8.49
C ALA A 109 -8.30 7.84 8.69
N LYS A 110 -9.31 7.30 7.99
CA LYS A 110 -9.54 5.86 7.89
C LYS A 110 -8.71 5.30 6.75
N ILE A 111 -7.81 4.36 7.09
CA ILE A 111 -7.02 3.60 6.11
C ILE A 111 -7.65 2.22 5.96
N TYR A 112 -7.91 1.81 4.73
CA TYR A 112 -8.25 0.42 4.38
C TYR A 112 -7.14 -0.20 3.55
N GLY A 113 -6.72 -1.44 3.90
CA GLY A 113 -5.68 -2.17 3.21
C GLY A 113 -6.13 -3.51 2.65
N SER A 114 -5.77 -3.81 1.40
CA SER A 114 -6.10 -5.07 0.72
C SER A 114 -4.98 -5.50 -0.23
N PRO A 115 -4.48 -6.75 -0.13
CA PRO A 115 -3.37 -7.23 -0.95
C PRO A 115 -3.79 -7.75 -2.32
N TRP A 116 -5.08 -7.97 -2.57
CA TRP A 116 -5.58 -8.68 -3.74
C TRP A 116 -5.35 -7.93 -5.05
N GLN A 117 -5.15 -8.71 -6.13
CA GLN A 117 -4.95 -8.20 -7.48
C GLN A 117 -5.43 -9.20 -8.53
N PRO A 118 -5.62 -8.76 -9.78
CA PRO A 118 -5.90 -9.67 -10.89
C PRO A 118 -4.79 -10.70 -11.05
N GLU A 119 -5.18 -11.93 -11.34
CA GLU A 119 -4.28 -13.06 -11.52
C GLU A 119 -3.14 -12.72 -12.50
N PHE A 120 -1.92 -12.89 -12.01
CA PHE A 120 -0.68 -12.73 -12.75
C PHE A 120 0.22 -13.91 -12.42
N PHE A 121 0.33 -14.87 -13.34
CA PHE A 121 0.96 -16.16 -13.11
C PHE A 121 0.42 -16.86 -11.83
N ASN A 122 1.22 -17.73 -11.22
CA ASN A 122 0.87 -18.39 -9.95
C ASN A 122 1.54 -17.67 -8.76
N TRP A 123 1.27 -16.36 -8.60
CA TRP A 123 1.72 -15.58 -7.46
C TRP A 123 0.67 -15.54 -6.34
N ALA A 124 0.99 -14.91 -5.20
CA ALA A 124 0.07 -14.79 -4.07
C ALA A 124 -1.02 -13.72 -4.31
N PHE A 125 -2.06 -13.76 -3.50
CA PHE A 125 -3.15 -12.78 -3.43
C PHE A 125 -3.81 -12.51 -4.79
N ASN A 126 -3.94 -13.54 -5.61
CA ASN A 126 -4.50 -13.48 -6.94
C ASN A 126 -5.94 -14.00 -6.98
N PHE A 127 -6.80 -13.26 -7.69
CA PHE A 127 -8.10 -13.76 -8.12
C PHE A 127 -8.27 -13.55 -9.62
N PRO A 128 -9.11 -14.38 -10.29
CA PRO A 128 -9.42 -14.15 -11.69
C PRO A 128 -9.88 -12.72 -11.93
N ARG A 129 -9.30 -12.08 -12.94
CA ARG A 129 -9.72 -10.75 -13.39
C ARG A 129 -11.21 -10.79 -13.70
N ASN A 130 -12.03 -9.91 -13.19
CA ASN A 130 -13.49 -9.91 -13.33
C ASN A 130 -14.21 -11.10 -12.65
N GLY A 131 -13.56 -11.81 -11.71
CA GLY A 131 -14.18 -12.87 -10.90
C GLY A 131 -15.04 -12.33 -9.75
N GLU A 132 -15.98 -13.16 -9.27
CA GLU A 132 -16.84 -12.81 -8.14
C GLU A 132 -16.05 -12.60 -6.84
N GLU A 133 -14.98 -13.37 -6.63
CA GLU A 133 -14.09 -13.23 -5.48
C GLU A 133 -13.41 -11.85 -5.49
N MET A 134 -12.90 -11.42 -6.65
CA MET A 134 -12.29 -10.09 -6.80
C MET A 134 -13.32 -9.00 -6.54
N LYS A 135 -14.53 -9.15 -7.09
CA LYS A 135 -15.62 -8.21 -6.85
C LYS A 135 -15.95 -8.11 -5.36
N ALA A 136 -16.08 -9.25 -4.68
CA ALA A 136 -16.41 -9.27 -3.25
C ALA A 136 -15.36 -8.53 -2.39
N ARG A 137 -14.06 -8.60 -2.76
CA ARG A 137 -13.00 -7.85 -2.07
C ARG A 137 -13.17 -6.34 -2.22
N TRP A 138 -13.48 -5.88 -3.41
CA TRP A 138 -13.66 -4.44 -3.64
C TRP A 138 -14.97 -3.92 -3.07
N ASP A 139 -16.05 -4.70 -3.11
CA ASP A 139 -17.33 -4.36 -2.48
C ASP A 139 -17.23 -4.25 -0.94
N ALA A 140 -16.27 -4.94 -0.32
CA ALA A 140 -16.05 -4.90 1.13
C ALA A 140 -15.32 -3.63 1.62
N ILE A 141 -14.75 -2.81 0.72
CA ILE A 141 -14.10 -1.55 1.10
C ILE A 141 -15.14 -0.61 1.72
N PRO A 142 -14.95 -0.11 2.95
CA PRO A 142 -15.88 0.81 3.58
C PRO A 142 -16.05 2.12 2.81
N ASP A 143 -17.29 2.63 2.74
CA ASP A 143 -17.60 3.85 1.97
C ASP A 143 -16.95 5.12 2.54
N ASP A 144 -16.55 5.12 3.80
CA ASP A 144 -15.88 6.21 4.51
C ASP A 144 -14.34 6.08 4.52
N THR A 145 -13.77 5.32 3.58
CA THR A 145 -12.32 5.16 3.46
C THR A 145 -11.67 6.44 2.92
N ASP A 146 -10.77 7.04 3.71
CA ASP A 146 -9.97 8.21 3.30
C ASP A 146 -8.73 7.81 2.51
N ILE A 147 -8.00 6.80 3.00
CA ILE A 147 -6.78 6.27 2.36
C ILE A 147 -7.02 4.81 2.00
N LEU A 148 -6.97 4.51 0.71
CA LEU A 148 -7.02 3.15 0.20
C LEU A 148 -5.60 2.68 -0.12
N VAL A 149 -5.24 1.50 0.39
CA VAL A 149 -3.95 0.85 0.10
C VAL A 149 -4.24 -0.49 -0.57
N THR A 150 -3.86 -0.63 -1.84
CA THR A 150 -3.94 -1.90 -2.57
C THR A 150 -2.56 -2.24 -3.12
N HIS A 151 -2.25 -3.53 -3.36
CA HIS A 151 -0.95 -3.83 -3.94
C HIS A 151 -0.93 -3.46 -5.43
N GLY A 152 -1.89 -3.95 -6.22
CA GLY A 152 -2.00 -3.62 -7.63
C GLY A 152 -2.76 -2.31 -7.88
N PRO A 153 -2.47 -1.61 -9.02
CA PRO A 153 -3.14 -0.38 -9.41
C PRO A 153 -4.58 -0.59 -9.89
N PRO A 154 -5.46 0.42 -9.79
CA PRO A 154 -6.71 0.47 -10.55
C PRO A 154 -6.42 0.74 -12.03
N HIS A 155 -7.22 0.17 -12.94
CA HIS A 155 -7.04 0.32 -14.38
C HIS A 155 -7.04 1.80 -14.81
N GLY A 156 -6.04 2.19 -15.59
CA GLY A 156 -5.91 3.52 -16.15
C GLY A 156 -5.19 4.55 -15.26
N TYR A 157 -4.69 4.13 -14.10
CA TYR A 157 -3.91 5.00 -13.23
C TYR A 157 -2.57 4.36 -12.88
N LEU A 158 -1.47 4.86 -13.46
CA LEU A 158 -0.10 4.44 -13.17
C LEU A 158 0.07 2.91 -13.25
N ASP A 159 -0.51 2.31 -14.30
CA ASP A 159 -0.69 0.87 -14.47
C ASP A 159 -0.06 0.32 -15.76
N ILE A 160 0.87 1.05 -16.39
CA ILE A 160 1.54 0.65 -17.63
C ILE A 160 2.93 0.12 -17.30
N PRO A 161 3.21 -1.19 -17.50
CA PRO A 161 4.55 -1.73 -17.31
C PRO A 161 5.57 -1.05 -18.23
N GLY A 162 6.81 -0.89 -17.76
CA GLY A 162 7.87 -0.24 -18.53
C GLY A 162 8.08 -0.87 -19.90
N GLY A 163 8.30 -0.03 -20.92
CA GLY A 163 8.46 -0.48 -22.30
C GLY A 163 7.21 -1.01 -22.98
N GLN A 164 6.06 -0.97 -22.33
CA GLN A 164 4.76 -1.40 -22.87
C GLN A 164 3.82 -0.21 -23.07
N SER A 165 2.68 -0.47 -23.73
CA SER A 165 1.59 0.52 -23.91
C SER A 165 0.24 -0.03 -23.44
N ILE A 166 0.26 -1.14 -22.69
CA ILE A 166 -0.94 -1.85 -22.23
C ILE A 166 -1.18 -1.50 -20.77
N GLN A 167 -2.40 -1.11 -20.44
CA GLN A 167 -2.87 -0.93 -19.08
C GLN A 167 -3.21 -2.28 -18.45
N VAL A 168 -2.64 -2.58 -17.30
CA VAL A 168 -2.77 -3.89 -16.64
C VAL A 168 -3.51 -3.84 -15.31
N GLY A 169 -3.88 -2.65 -14.85
CA GLY A 169 -4.60 -2.46 -13.60
C GLY A 169 -5.96 -3.14 -13.55
N CYS A 170 -6.56 -3.23 -12.37
CA CYS A 170 -7.85 -3.88 -12.13
C CYS A 170 -9.02 -2.97 -12.48
N GLU A 171 -9.89 -3.39 -13.42
CA GLU A 171 -11.06 -2.63 -13.86
C GLU A 171 -12.14 -2.55 -12.78
N MET A 172 -12.33 -3.63 -12.01
CA MET A 172 -13.29 -3.67 -10.91
C MET A 172 -12.83 -2.74 -9.76
N LEU A 173 -11.53 -2.75 -9.44
CA LEU A 173 -10.97 -1.79 -8.47
C LEU A 173 -11.15 -0.35 -8.97
N ARG A 174 -10.93 -0.11 -10.27
CA ARG A 174 -11.14 1.21 -10.85
C ARG A 174 -12.58 1.67 -10.67
N SER A 175 -13.57 0.80 -10.93
CA SER A 175 -14.98 1.13 -10.75
C SER A 175 -15.29 1.47 -9.29
N ARG A 176 -14.77 0.68 -8.35
CA ARG A 176 -14.98 0.93 -6.92
C ARG A 176 -14.30 2.23 -6.45
N VAL A 177 -13.09 2.51 -6.91
CA VAL A 177 -12.38 3.76 -6.58
C VAL A 177 -13.09 4.99 -7.14
N ASP A 178 -13.66 4.92 -8.34
CA ASP A 178 -14.43 6.02 -8.93
C ASP A 178 -15.75 6.27 -8.18
N GLU A 179 -16.33 5.25 -7.55
CA GLU A 179 -17.51 5.34 -6.69
C GLU A 179 -17.15 5.92 -5.31
N LEU A 180 -16.16 5.34 -4.62
CA LEU A 180 -15.71 5.72 -3.27
C LEU A 180 -15.07 7.10 -3.22
N LYS A 181 -14.23 7.41 -4.23
CA LYS A 181 -13.41 8.62 -4.30
C LYS A 181 -12.55 8.81 -3.04
N PRO A 182 -11.75 7.82 -2.64
CA PRO A 182 -10.86 7.98 -1.50
C PRO A 182 -9.97 9.20 -1.73
N LYS A 183 -9.56 9.89 -0.67
CA LYS A 183 -8.68 11.07 -0.78
C LYS A 183 -7.31 10.69 -1.32
N ILE A 184 -6.77 9.55 -0.85
CA ILE A 184 -5.49 8.98 -1.29
C ILE A 184 -5.69 7.52 -1.68
N HIS A 185 -5.09 7.09 -2.79
CA HIS A 185 -4.95 5.69 -3.16
C HIS A 185 -3.48 5.36 -3.43
N VAL A 186 -2.94 4.48 -2.60
CA VAL A 186 -1.52 4.04 -2.64
C VAL A 186 -1.46 2.61 -3.16
N PHE A 187 -0.55 2.36 -4.09
CA PHE A 187 -0.29 1.04 -4.66
C PHE A 187 1.15 0.93 -5.17
N GLY A 188 1.54 -0.24 -5.67
CA GLY A 188 2.83 -0.52 -6.28
C GLY A 188 2.71 -1.48 -7.46
N HIS A 189 3.35 -2.64 -7.38
CA HIS A 189 3.29 -3.77 -8.31
C HIS A 189 3.83 -3.48 -9.71
N ILE A 190 3.48 -2.38 -10.32
CA ILE A 190 3.94 -1.98 -11.67
C ILE A 190 5.12 -1.03 -11.52
N HIS A 191 6.32 -1.60 -11.33
CA HIS A 191 7.56 -0.86 -11.04
C HIS A 191 7.84 0.26 -12.06
N GLY A 192 7.57 -0.01 -13.36
CA GLY A 192 7.79 0.96 -14.44
C GLY A 192 6.84 2.16 -14.41
N SER A 193 5.82 2.14 -13.54
CA SER A 193 4.82 3.21 -13.42
C SER A 193 4.91 4.00 -12.11
N HIS A 194 6.06 3.91 -11.39
CA HIS A 194 6.27 4.78 -10.23
C HIS A 194 5.91 6.22 -10.57
N GLY A 195 5.05 6.84 -9.75
CA GLY A 195 4.56 8.18 -10.07
C GLY A 195 3.37 8.62 -9.23
N TYR A 196 2.93 9.82 -9.53
CA TYR A 196 1.79 10.49 -8.90
C TYR A 196 0.82 11.02 -9.95
N TYR A 197 -0.46 10.93 -9.65
CA TYR A 197 -1.54 11.51 -10.46
C TYR A 197 -2.70 11.96 -9.57
N TYR A 198 -3.29 13.12 -9.88
CA TYR A 198 -4.49 13.63 -9.20
C TYR A 198 -5.63 13.81 -10.20
N ASN A 199 -6.80 13.20 -9.93
CA ASN A 199 -7.94 13.25 -10.85
C ASN A 199 -9.00 14.30 -10.49
N GLY A 200 -8.69 15.19 -9.54
CA GLY A 200 -9.64 16.19 -9.01
C GLY A 200 -10.33 15.76 -7.69
N HIS A 201 -10.20 14.50 -7.28
CA HIS A 201 -10.77 13.95 -6.05
C HIS A 201 -9.75 13.10 -5.29
N THR A 202 -9.10 12.17 -5.98
CA THR A 202 -8.17 11.18 -5.43
C THR A 202 -6.75 11.46 -5.87
N HIS A 203 -5.82 11.43 -4.93
CA HIS A 203 -4.39 11.42 -5.15
C HIS A 203 -3.92 9.98 -5.32
N PHE A 204 -3.48 9.57 -6.51
CA PHE A 204 -2.97 8.25 -6.83
C PHE A 204 -1.46 8.22 -6.74
N PHE A 205 -0.92 7.23 -6.05
CA PHE A 205 0.52 7.01 -5.91
C PHE A 205 0.87 5.56 -6.26
N ASN A 206 1.64 5.37 -7.32
CA ASN A 206 2.40 4.13 -7.47
C ASN A 206 3.73 4.33 -6.75
N ALA A 207 3.88 3.72 -5.57
CA ALA A 207 4.97 3.96 -4.64
C ALA A 207 6.12 2.94 -4.75
N ALA A 208 6.21 2.18 -5.85
CA ALA A 208 7.26 1.19 -6.08
C ALA A 208 8.64 1.85 -6.06
N VAL A 209 9.48 1.51 -5.09
CA VAL A 209 10.81 2.12 -4.91
C VAL A 209 11.89 1.46 -5.77
N LEU A 210 11.64 0.26 -6.27
CA LEU A 210 12.55 -0.45 -7.17
C LEU A 210 12.10 -0.29 -8.63
N ASP A 211 13.09 -0.30 -9.55
CA ASP A 211 12.84 -0.42 -10.98
C ASP A 211 12.52 -1.88 -11.38
N GLU A 212 12.23 -2.11 -12.66
CA GLU A 212 11.94 -3.44 -13.21
C GLU A 212 13.14 -4.43 -13.16
N ARG A 213 14.32 -3.93 -12.83
CA ARG A 213 15.53 -4.74 -12.60
C ARG A 213 15.83 -4.91 -11.12
N TYR A 214 14.88 -4.53 -10.28
CA TYR A 214 15.00 -4.55 -8.83
C TYR A 214 16.14 -3.68 -8.28
N ASN A 215 16.51 -2.59 -8.97
CA ASN A 215 17.44 -1.60 -8.42
C ASN A 215 16.64 -0.54 -7.66
N TYR A 216 17.19 -0.04 -6.56
CA TYR A 216 16.63 1.11 -5.84
C TYR A 216 16.90 2.38 -6.64
N THR A 217 15.87 2.90 -7.31
CA THR A 217 15.97 4.06 -8.22
C THR A 217 14.95 5.14 -7.91
N ASN A 218 13.81 4.75 -7.33
CA ASN A 218 12.72 5.67 -7.05
C ASN A 218 12.73 6.07 -5.59
N LYS A 219 12.56 7.36 -5.31
CA LYS A 219 12.47 7.86 -3.95
C LYS A 219 11.07 7.64 -3.37
N PRO A 220 10.95 7.44 -2.04
CA PRO A 220 9.67 7.50 -1.36
C PRO A 220 8.93 8.81 -1.65
N PHE A 221 7.61 8.76 -1.74
CA PHE A 221 6.82 9.98 -1.71
C PHE A 221 6.70 10.47 -0.28
N THR A 222 7.07 11.74 -0.04
CA THR A 222 6.93 12.37 1.26
C THR A 222 6.26 13.74 1.10
N PHE A 223 5.19 13.97 1.87
CA PHE A 223 4.40 15.18 1.78
C PHE A 223 3.64 15.45 3.08
N ASP A 224 3.28 16.71 3.32
CA ASP A 224 2.26 17.08 4.29
C ASP A 224 0.88 17.00 3.64
N TRP A 225 -0.03 16.25 4.25
CA TRP A 225 -1.42 16.09 3.81
C TRP A 225 -2.38 16.63 4.86
N ASN A 226 -3.37 17.38 4.41
CA ASN A 226 -4.48 17.82 5.25
C ASN A 226 -5.70 16.93 4.99
N PRO A 227 -6.10 16.05 5.94
CA PRO A 227 -7.25 15.17 5.75
C PRO A 227 -8.58 15.89 5.55
N VAL A 228 -8.71 17.11 6.04
CA VAL A 228 -9.97 17.89 5.95
C VAL A 228 -10.11 18.54 4.56
N THR A 229 -9.05 19.21 4.08
CA THR A 229 -9.08 19.93 2.78
C THR A 229 -8.63 19.08 1.60
N ASN A 230 -8.03 17.91 1.85
CA ASN A 230 -7.36 17.05 0.88
C ASN A 230 -6.19 17.72 0.15
N GLU A 231 -5.59 18.75 0.73
CA GLU A 231 -4.42 19.41 0.16
C GLU A 231 -3.13 18.65 0.49
N ILE A 232 -2.24 18.57 -0.50
CA ILE A 232 -0.90 18.01 -0.38
C ILE A 232 0.14 19.11 -0.56
N ILE A 233 1.13 19.17 0.34
CA ILE A 233 2.33 20.02 0.23
C ILE A 233 3.55 19.09 0.16
N TRP A 234 4.23 19.09 -0.96
CA TRP A 234 5.44 18.28 -1.17
C TRP A 234 6.61 18.72 -0.29
N LEU A 235 7.36 17.75 0.25
CA LEU A 235 8.52 17.98 1.13
C LEU A 235 9.85 17.63 0.43
#